data_e3cd39ad5d0bea230fdc6bfd537be0db
#
_entry.id   e3cd39ad5d0bea230fdc6bfd537be0db
#
_cell.length_a   1.000
_cell.length_b   1.000
_cell.length_c   1.000
_cell.angle_alpha   90.00
_cell.angle_beta   90.00
_cell.angle_gamma   90.00
#
_symmetry.space_group_name_H-M   'P 1'
#
loop_
_entity.id
_entity.type
_entity.pdbx_description
1 polymer ?
#
loop_
_entity_poly.entity_id
_entity_poly.type
_entity_poly.pdbx_seq_one_letter_code
_entity_poly.pdbx_strand_id
1 'polypeptide(L)'
;MSVSLLLSACGKDDPSGPDGGPSMGQQDGSTADSGTDSGTDPVADSGTDAGADAGTEADAGTEADAGTEADAGTEADAGTEADAGTDAGTEADAGTGRCGDGRVDGTESCDDSNTASGDGCSASCAVEPGWQCPASGGACAALCGDAILAGEEQCDDGNSDSKDGCDTSCHLEPGYKCPVAGQPCSKTTCGDGVAEGTEQCDDRNNDLGDGCTPQCMREPRCSNGVCESVCGDGQLLPNSTTEQCDDGNTRADDGCSPTCQFEPGFACAVVVSPRPDLLTLPIVYRDFRGYDVPASRGLPRGHIDFENGNGSEMGIVAATLDAQGKPVYAKEGVSSLTTHGRAAFDQWFRDVPGVNQTLVKSLNLPRGSGASYQFDAPAFFPLDDAGWVALGEEPLRADGSSPSVLRNFSFTSETRYWFEYKGNEVLTFSGDDDVWVFINRRLAIDLGGVHGSTTGSVNLSARASALGLTMGGIYELVVFQAERHTIASSYQLTLDGFSYPLRHTECARLCGNHVVDVGEECDDGNTQGNDGCSATCTLELD
;
A
#
# COMPACT_ATOMS: atom_id res chain seq x y z
N MET A 1 18.92 -56.25 6.81
CA MET A 1 18.38 -57.36 7.63
C MET A 1 16.95 -56.97 7.79
N SER A 2 16.09 -57.44 6.93
CA SER A 2 15.25 -58.65 6.98
C SER A 2 14.12 -58.52 8.00
N VAL A 3 12.95 -58.25 7.46
CA VAL A 3 11.78 -59.15 7.31
C VAL A 3 10.97 -59.29 8.60
N SER A 4 9.71 -58.93 8.62
CA SER A 4 8.60 -59.76 8.17
C SER A 4 7.22 -59.03 8.17
N LEU A 5 6.50 -59.27 7.10
CA LEU A 5 5.05 -59.17 6.96
C LEU A 5 4.29 -60.11 7.94
N LEU A 6 3.08 -59.69 8.30
CA LEU A 6 1.96 -60.62 8.45
C LEU A 6 0.64 -59.95 8.09
N LEU A 7 0.09 -60.40 7.00
CA LEU A 7 -1.34 -60.28 6.63
C LEU A 7 -2.17 -61.20 7.53
N SER A 8 -3.38 -60.80 7.89
CA SER A 8 -4.51 -61.70 7.89
C SER A 8 -5.84 -60.95 7.76
N ALA A 9 -6.61 -61.43 6.93
CA ALA A 9 -7.81 -61.15 6.24
C ALA A 9 -9.05 -61.79 6.92
N CYS A 10 -10.20 -61.28 6.46
CA CYS A 10 -11.53 -61.89 6.35
C CYS A 10 -12.48 -61.93 7.53
N GLY A 11 -13.69 -61.49 7.25
CA GLY A 11 -14.93 -61.87 7.90
C GLY A 11 -16.09 -60.96 7.54
N LYS A 12 -16.80 -61.28 6.45
CA LYS A 12 -18.15 -60.83 6.11
C LYS A 12 -19.13 -61.35 7.12
N ASP A 13 -20.23 -60.67 7.38
CA ASP A 13 -21.60 -61.18 7.20
C ASP A 13 -22.65 -60.09 7.51
N ASP A 14 -23.47 -59.76 6.52
CA ASP A 14 -24.84 -59.28 6.61
C ASP A 14 -25.77 -60.52 6.74
N PRO A 15 -27.04 -60.49 7.23
CA PRO A 15 -28.14 -59.75 6.58
C PRO A 15 -29.37 -59.38 7.43
N SER A 16 -30.29 -58.70 6.79
CA SER A 16 -31.75 -58.67 6.86
C SER A 16 -32.46 -57.72 7.81
N GLY A 17 -33.25 -56.83 7.20
CA GLY A 17 -34.46 -56.23 7.75
C GLY A 17 -35.65 -57.20 7.82
N PRO A 18 -36.90 -56.82 8.11
CA PRO A 18 -37.67 -55.88 7.30
C PRO A 18 -38.77 -55.03 8.01
N ASP A 19 -39.36 -54.10 7.22
CA ASP A 19 -40.77 -53.70 7.07
C ASP A 19 -41.55 -53.00 8.18
N GLY A 20 -42.22 -51.91 7.78
CA GLY A 20 -43.42 -51.39 8.42
C GLY A 20 -43.72 -49.92 8.16
N GLY A 21 -44.16 -49.54 6.96
CA GLY A 21 -45.13 -48.45 6.84
C GLY A 21 -46.56 -48.99 6.91
N PRO A 22 -47.59 -48.21 7.02
CA PRO A 22 -48.01 -47.21 6.02
C PRO A 22 -48.75 -45.96 6.56
N SER A 23 -48.77 -44.88 5.83
CA SER A 23 -49.92 -44.40 5.00
C SER A 23 -50.97 -43.47 5.63
N MET A 24 -51.08 -42.30 4.98
CA MET A 24 -52.30 -41.54 4.62
C MET A 24 -53.05 -40.73 5.70
N GLY A 25 -53.29 -39.51 5.31
CA GLY A 25 -54.38 -38.65 5.75
C GLY A 25 -54.32 -37.28 5.09
N GLN A 26 -54.85 -37.24 3.86
CA GLN A 26 -55.27 -36.02 3.15
C GLN A 26 -56.56 -35.48 3.77
N GLN A 27 -56.76 -34.18 3.74
CA GLN A 27 -57.94 -33.42 3.19
C GLN A 27 -57.94 -32.01 3.77
N ASP A 28 -57.84 -31.01 2.93
CA ASP A 28 -58.81 -30.31 2.10
C ASP A 28 -59.67 -29.27 2.83
N GLY A 29 -59.77 -28.14 2.19
CA GLY A 29 -60.90 -27.25 2.22
C GLY A 29 -60.52 -25.80 2.55
N SER A 30 -60.23 -24.95 1.58
CA SER A 30 -61.11 -24.07 0.80
C SER A 30 -61.83 -23.05 1.70
N THR A 31 -61.83 -21.81 1.44
CA THR A 31 -62.24 -20.89 0.39
C THR A 31 -62.12 -19.47 0.94
N ALA A 32 -61.56 -18.57 0.20
CA ALA A 32 -62.16 -17.42 -0.47
C ALA A 32 -63.05 -16.52 0.42
N ASP A 33 -62.78 -15.25 0.53
CA ASP A 33 -63.45 -14.24 -0.28
C ASP A 33 -62.94 -12.82 0.05
N SER A 34 -62.60 -12.13 -0.94
CA SER A 34 -62.90 -10.82 -1.47
C SER A 34 -63.42 -9.73 -0.49
N GLY A 35 -62.86 -8.60 -0.67
CA GLY A 35 -63.39 -7.33 -0.19
C GLY A 35 -62.56 -6.14 -0.61
N THR A 36 -62.79 -5.68 -1.80
CA THR A 36 -62.56 -4.34 -2.36
C THR A 36 -63.07 -3.27 -1.45
N ASP A 37 -62.37 -2.14 -1.29
CA ASP A 37 -62.81 -0.85 -1.86
C ASP A 37 -61.84 0.25 -1.50
N SER A 38 -61.33 0.90 -2.41
CA SER A 38 -61.32 2.24 -2.98
C SER A 38 -61.56 3.38 -1.99
N GLY A 39 -60.76 4.40 -2.13
CA GLY A 39 -61.12 5.73 -1.72
C GLY A 39 -59.95 6.69 -1.59
N THR A 40 -59.52 7.23 -2.67
CA THR A 40 -59.44 8.63 -3.10
C THR A 40 -58.48 9.55 -2.32
N ASP A 41 -57.56 10.05 -3.07
CA ASP A 41 -56.98 11.39 -2.98
C ASP A 41 -58.07 12.49 -2.92
N PRO A 42 -57.78 13.69 -2.40
CA PRO A 42 -57.27 14.76 -3.26
C PRO A 42 -56.24 15.71 -2.62
N VAL A 43 -55.21 16.09 -3.41
CA VAL A 43 -55.04 17.34 -4.17
C VAL A 43 -54.98 18.65 -3.36
N ALA A 44 -53.82 19.33 -3.54
CA ALA A 44 -53.51 20.74 -3.65
C ALA A 44 -53.77 21.63 -2.41
N ASP A 45 -52.94 22.55 -2.10
CA ASP A 45 -52.63 23.77 -2.88
C ASP A 45 -51.51 24.59 -2.23
N SER A 46 -50.72 25.13 -3.03
CA SER A 46 -50.09 26.44 -3.13
C SER A 46 -50.02 27.37 -1.90
N GLY A 47 -48.88 28.02 -1.84
CA GLY A 47 -48.63 29.26 -1.14
C GLY A 47 -47.17 29.58 -1.12
N THR A 48 -46.60 30.12 -2.17
CA THR A 48 -46.08 31.49 -2.39
C THR A 48 -45.85 32.30 -1.09
N ASP A 49 -44.63 32.75 -0.89
CA ASP A 49 -44.07 34.07 -1.14
C ASP A 49 -42.67 34.15 -0.54
N ALA A 50 -41.66 34.50 -1.29
CA ALA A 50 -41.17 35.82 -1.65
C ALA A 50 -40.55 36.60 -0.47
N GLY A 51 -39.34 36.93 -0.67
CA GLY A 51 -38.57 37.94 0.03
C GLY A 51 -37.09 37.61 -0.14
N ALA A 52 -36.36 37.94 -1.16
CA ALA A 52 -35.80 39.24 -1.51
C ALA A 52 -35.12 39.89 -0.29
N ASP A 53 -33.83 39.96 -0.33
CA ASP A 53 -33.11 41.15 -0.72
C ASP A 53 -31.58 40.95 -0.61
N ALA A 54 -30.93 41.27 -1.67
CA ALA A 54 -29.90 42.29 -1.86
C ALA A 54 -28.64 42.09 -1.00
N GLY A 55 -27.53 41.76 -1.54
CA GLY A 55 -26.81 42.59 -2.52
C GLY A 55 -25.81 43.45 -1.80
N THR A 56 -24.55 43.16 -2.04
CA THR A 56 -23.60 44.27 -2.27
C THR A 56 -22.39 43.70 -2.99
N GLU A 57 -22.30 44.14 -4.19
CA GLU A 57 -21.06 44.17 -4.96
C GLU A 57 -20.09 45.13 -4.30
N ALA A 58 -18.83 44.80 -4.31
CA ALA A 58 -17.78 45.78 -4.15
C ALA A 58 -16.77 45.54 -5.26
N ASP A 59 -16.89 46.37 -6.17
CA ASP A 59 -16.17 46.75 -7.35
C ASP A 59 -14.79 47.35 -7.01
N ALA A 60 -14.05 47.53 -8.08
CA ALA A 60 -12.83 48.34 -8.27
C ALA A 60 -11.53 47.59 -7.97
N GLY A 61 -10.76 47.17 -8.90
CA GLY A 61 -10.38 47.86 -10.16
C GLY A 61 -9.40 49.00 -9.92
N THR A 62 -8.11 48.69 -10.06
CA THR A 62 -7.20 49.76 -10.49
C THR A 62 -6.16 49.13 -11.40
N GLU A 63 -6.34 49.46 -12.64
CA GLU A 63 -5.30 49.45 -13.65
C GLU A 63 -4.25 50.49 -13.28
N ALA A 64 -3.01 50.17 -13.45
CA ALA A 64 -1.95 51.13 -13.50
C ALA A 64 -1.19 50.95 -14.80
N ASP A 65 -1.35 51.93 -15.57
CA ASP A 65 -0.99 52.26 -16.91
C ASP A 65 0.53 52.37 -17.14
N ALA A 66 0.87 51.93 -18.29
CA ALA A 66 1.74 52.42 -19.34
C ALA A 66 2.98 53.28 -19.01
N GLY A 67 4.00 52.85 -19.69
CA GLY A 67 4.77 53.81 -20.45
C GLY A 67 6.19 54.00 -19.99
N THR A 68 7.12 53.62 -20.79
CA THR A 68 7.70 54.58 -21.73
C THR A 68 8.68 53.88 -22.66
N GLU A 69 8.47 54.12 -23.89
CA GLU A 69 9.44 53.90 -24.98
C GLU A 69 10.65 54.81 -24.81
N ALA A 70 11.81 54.34 -25.18
CA ALA A 70 12.94 55.12 -25.61
C ALA A 70 13.78 54.19 -26.49
N ASP A 71 13.72 54.30 -27.61
CA ASP A 71 14.19 55.15 -28.73
C ASP A 71 15.47 54.58 -29.33
N ALA A 72 15.36 54.43 -30.61
CA ALA A 72 16.32 53.90 -31.57
C ALA A 72 17.50 54.85 -31.78
N GLY A 73 18.61 54.28 -32.12
CA GLY A 73 19.77 55.03 -32.65
C GLY A 73 20.83 54.05 -33.11
N THR A 74 20.72 53.66 -34.27
CA THR A 74 21.42 53.97 -35.50
C THR A 74 22.81 53.38 -35.67
N GLU A 75 22.85 52.55 -36.72
CA GLU A 75 23.74 52.48 -37.89
C GLU A 75 25.19 52.02 -37.63
N ALA A 76 25.51 50.84 -38.12
CA ALA A 76 26.12 50.53 -39.42
C ALA A 76 27.53 51.05 -39.59
N ASP A 77 28.49 50.13 -39.65
CA ASP A 77 29.45 50.29 -40.78
C ASP A 77 29.98 48.92 -41.25
N ALA A 78 29.87 48.73 -42.53
CA ALA A 78 30.37 47.57 -43.24
C ALA A 78 31.85 47.79 -43.56
N GLY A 79 32.67 46.84 -43.26
CA GLY A 79 34.05 46.76 -43.66
C GLY A 79 34.40 45.35 -44.10
N THR A 80 34.24 45.14 -45.40
CA THR A 80 34.85 44.04 -46.13
C THR A 80 36.35 44.12 -46.07
N GLU A 81 37.06 43.04 -45.81
CA GLU A 81 38.24 42.61 -46.58
C GLU A 81 38.52 41.13 -46.29
N ALA A 82 38.53 40.38 -47.37
CA ALA A 82 39.01 38.97 -47.38
C ALA A 82 40.54 39.02 -47.50
N ASP A 83 41.24 38.24 -46.69
CA ASP A 83 42.57 37.85 -47.11
C ASP A 83 42.75 36.33 -46.84
N ALA A 84 42.99 35.64 -47.93
CA ALA A 84 43.32 34.26 -47.99
C ALA A 84 44.82 34.09 -47.68
N GLY A 85 45.13 33.63 -46.49
CA GLY A 85 46.47 33.24 -46.10
C GLY A 85 46.52 31.80 -45.69
N THR A 86 46.85 30.91 -46.63
CA THR A 86 47.32 29.57 -46.32
C THR A 86 48.64 29.65 -45.57
N ASP A 87 48.65 29.21 -44.32
CA ASP A 87 49.91 28.80 -43.71
C ASP A 87 49.71 27.50 -42.87
N ALA A 88 50.32 26.42 -43.35
CA ALA A 88 50.43 25.18 -42.64
C ALA A 88 51.55 25.32 -41.61
N GLY A 89 51.17 25.69 -40.41
CA GLY A 89 52.08 25.70 -39.26
C GLY A 89 51.57 24.74 -38.19
N THR A 90 52.20 23.58 -38.09
CA THR A 90 52.14 22.77 -36.90
C THR A 90 52.78 23.53 -35.76
N GLU A 91 52.00 24.31 -35.06
CA GLU A 91 52.34 24.75 -33.72
C GLU A 91 51.46 23.95 -32.76
N ALA A 92 52.11 23.22 -31.84
CA ALA A 92 51.44 22.70 -30.68
C ALA A 92 50.86 23.90 -29.91
N ASP A 93 49.58 24.14 -30.05
CA ASP A 93 48.86 25.10 -29.24
C ASP A 93 49.01 24.66 -27.78
N ALA A 94 49.76 25.44 -27.00
CA ALA A 94 49.75 25.33 -25.58
C ALA A 94 48.35 25.82 -25.14
N GLY A 95 47.41 24.88 -25.01
CA GLY A 95 45.99 25.13 -24.81
C GLY A 95 45.78 26.16 -23.69
N THR A 96 45.16 27.25 -24.05
CA THR A 96 44.35 27.97 -23.09
C THR A 96 43.12 27.08 -22.88
N GLY A 97 43.09 26.32 -21.76
CA GLY A 97 41.99 25.45 -21.39
C GLY A 97 40.66 26.20 -21.63
N ARG A 98 39.79 25.56 -22.38
CA ARG A 98 38.44 26.07 -22.64
C ARG A 98 37.47 25.24 -21.83
N CYS A 99 36.84 25.87 -20.84
CA CYS A 99 35.82 25.23 -20.02
C CYS A 99 34.69 24.66 -20.90
N GLY A 100 34.33 23.39 -20.66
CA GLY A 100 33.29 22.70 -21.39
C GLY A 100 33.76 21.88 -22.59
N ASP A 101 35.08 21.65 -22.75
CA ASP A 101 35.61 20.83 -23.87
C ASP A 101 35.86 19.36 -23.52
N GLY A 102 35.52 18.95 -22.29
CA GLY A 102 35.62 17.58 -21.79
C GLY A 102 37.00 17.22 -21.29
N ARG A 103 37.91 18.17 -21.09
CA ARG A 103 39.29 17.94 -20.64
C ARG A 103 39.68 18.95 -19.58
N VAL A 104 40.17 18.46 -18.46
CA VAL A 104 40.74 19.32 -17.42
C VAL A 104 42.15 19.73 -17.83
N ASP A 105 42.34 20.98 -18.27
CA ASP A 105 43.63 21.50 -18.60
C ASP A 105 43.84 22.97 -18.11
N GLY A 106 45.06 23.47 -18.22
CA GLY A 106 45.36 24.83 -17.80
C GLY A 106 45.15 25.08 -16.30
N THR A 107 44.16 25.89 -15.96
CA THR A 107 43.79 26.29 -14.57
C THR A 107 42.47 25.71 -14.10
N GLU A 108 41.90 24.79 -14.86
CA GLU A 108 40.63 24.18 -14.56
C GLU A 108 40.71 23.18 -13.41
N SER A 109 39.70 23.14 -12.56
CA SER A 109 39.55 22.16 -11.49
C SER A 109 38.68 20.98 -11.89
N CYS A 110 37.85 21.18 -12.90
CA CYS A 110 36.96 20.19 -13.51
C CYS A 110 36.65 20.62 -14.94
N ASP A 111 36.15 19.70 -15.73
CA ASP A 111 35.49 19.92 -17.01
C ASP A 111 34.57 18.72 -17.27
N ASP A 112 33.28 18.94 -17.29
CA ASP A 112 32.24 17.92 -17.46
C ASP A 112 31.65 17.90 -18.88
N SER A 113 32.34 18.54 -19.81
CA SER A 113 32.01 18.67 -21.23
C SER A 113 30.94 19.72 -21.55
N ASN A 114 30.62 20.58 -20.57
CA ASN A 114 29.68 21.65 -20.78
C ASN A 114 30.02 22.90 -19.93
N THR A 115 29.22 23.93 -19.99
CA THR A 115 29.39 25.17 -19.20
C THR A 115 28.16 25.49 -18.36
N ALA A 116 27.27 24.50 -18.15
CA ALA A 116 26.16 24.64 -17.23
C ALA A 116 26.68 24.68 -15.77
N SER A 117 25.82 24.95 -14.84
CA SER A 117 26.13 24.87 -13.39
C SER A 117 25.03 24.11 -12.69
N GLY A 118 25.38 23.39 -11.63
CA GLY A 118 24.44 22.53 -10.89
C GLY A 118 24.57 21.05 -11.24
N ASP A 119 25.54 20.69 -12.06
CA ASP A 119 25.85 19.35 -12.53
C ASP A 119 27.27 18.91 -12.14
N GLY A 120 27.93 19.71 -11.30
CA GLY A 120 29.19 19.39 -10.64
C GLY A 120 30.35 20.23 -11.08
N CYS A 121 30.35 20.81 -12.29
CA CYS A 121 31.38 21.71 -12.76
C CYS A 121 30.75 23.03 -13.20
N SER A 122 31.15 24.12 -12.56
CA SER A 122 30.61 25.44 -12.87
C SER A 122 31.08 25.94 -14.24
N ALA A 123 30.39 26.93 -14.81
CA ALA A 123 30.76 27.62 -16.06
C ALA A 123 32.19 28.24 -16.06
N SER A 124 32.85 28.28 -14.91
CA SER A 124 34.24 28.69 -14.73
C SER A 124 35.20 27.53 -14.47
N CYS A 125 34.78 26.31 -14.74
CA CYS A 125 35.54 25.07 -14.50
C CYS A 125 36.04 24.91 -13.05
N ALA A 126 35.22 25.28 -12.10
CA ALA A 126 35.44 25.05 -10.69
C ALA A 126 34.46 23.98 -10.19
N VAL A 127 34.98 22.99 -9.46
CA VAL A 127 34.12 21.95 -8.86
C VAL A 127 33.10 22.59 -7.93
N GLU A 128 31.85 22.24 -8.10
CA GLU A 128 30.74 22.75 -7.30
C GLU A 128 30.68 22.03 -5.93
N PRO A 129 30.16 22.69 -4.89
CA PRO A 129 29.99 22.04 -3.59
C PRO A 129 29.06 20.83 -3.67
N GLY A 130 29.42 19.73 -3.01
CA GLY A 130 28.64 18.49 -3.04
C GLY A 130 29.02 17.54 -4.17
N TRP A 131 30.04 17.90 -4.99
CA TRP A 131 30.39 17.11 -6.16
C TRP A 131 31.85 16.67 -6.18
N GLN A 132 32.08 15.54 -6.83
CA GLN A 132 33.41 15.02 -7.15
C GLN A 132 33.55 14.82 -8.66
N CYS A 133 34.50 15.49 -9.27
CA CYS A 133 34.74 15.40 -10.71
C CYS A 133 35.99 14.57 -11.03
N PRO A 134 36.00 13.83 -12.14
CA PRO A 134 37.19 13.11 -12.60
C PRO A 134 38.31 14.09 -13.01
N ALA A 135 39.54 13.83 -12.57
CA ALA A 135 40.69 14.66 -12.92
C ALA A 135 41.03 14.64 -14.43
N SER A 136 40.46 13.74 -15.20
CA SER A 136 40.65 13.64 -16.67
C SER A 136 39.58 14.40 -17.46
N GLY A 137 38.58 14.99 -16.78
CA GLY A 137 37.35 15.50 -17.39
C GLY A 137 36.27 14.43 -17.51
N GLY A 138 35.04 14.85 -17.79
CA GLY A 138 33.85 14.03 -17.87
C GLY A 138 32.90 14.27 -16.70
N ALA A 139 31.71 13.65 -16.73
CA ALA A 139 30.63 13.88 -15.78
C ALA A 139 31.09 13.79 -14.31
N CYS A 140 30.67 14.75 -13.52
CA CYS A 140 30.88 14.75 -12.08
C CYS A 140 29.85 13.83 -11.39
N ALA A 141 30.18 13.36 -10.19
CA ALA A 141 29.27 12.58 -9.36
C ALA A 141 29.00 13.33 -8.06
N ALA A 142 27.75 13.29 -7.58
CA ALA A 142 27.41 13.79 -6.24
C ALA A 142 28.17 12.99 -5.17
N LEU A 143 28.54 13.67 -4.08
CA LEU A 143 29.37 13.12 -3.00
C LEU A 143 28.51 12.87 -1.76
N CYS A 144 27.97 11.68 -1.65
CA CYS A 144 27.15 11.27 -0.52
C CYS A 144 27.89 11.34 0.81
N GLY A 145 27.26 11.94 1.83
CA GLY A 145 27.75 12.04 3.20
C GLY A 145 28.61 13.27 3.48
N ASP A 146 28.60 14.26 2.61
CA ASP A 146 29.33 15.53 2.79
C ASP A 146 28.49 16.68 3.39
N ALA A 147 27.25 16.40 3.74
CA ALA A 147 26.26 17.33 4.29
C ALA A 147 25.70 18.34 3.27
N ILE A 148 25.83 18.07 1.98
CA ILE A 148 25.32 18.92 0.90
C ILE A 148 24.49 18.06 -0.05
N LEU A 149 23.22 18.38 -0.19
CA LEU A 149 22.34 17.70 -1.14
C LEU A 149 22.67 18.16 -2.56
N ALA A 150 23.13 17.26 -3.41
CA ALA A 150 23.56 17.57 -4.78
C ALA A 150 23.08 16.49 -5.77
N GLY A 151 22.87 16.88 -7.02
CA GLY A 151 22.47 15.96 -8.08
C GLY A 151 21.18 15.21 -7.79
N GLU A 152 21.22 13.89 -7.89
CA GLU A 152 20.07 13.00 -7.69
C GLU A 152 19.91 12.49 -6.25
N GLU A 153 20.66 13.04 -5.31
CA GLU A 153 20.57 12.63 -3.90
C GLU A 153 19.17 12.92 -3.33
N GLN A 154 18.61 11.95 -2.65
CA GLN A 154 17.33 12.10 -1.94
C GLN A 154 17.51 12.62 -0.52
N CYS A 155 18.70 12.40 0.06
CA CYS A 155 19.10 12.83 1.38
C CYS A 155 20.63 12.94 1.45
N ASP A 156 21.11 13.71 2.40
CA ASP A 156 22.49 13.69 2.88
C ASP A 156 22.45 14.09 4.35
N ASP A 157 22.81 13.19 5.24
CA ASP A 157 22.78 13.43 6.69
C ASP A 157 24.18 13.72 7.28
N GLY A 158 25.17 13.87 6.39
CA GLY A 158 26.53 14.22 6.74
C GLY A 158 27.40 13.01 7.09
N ASN A 159 26.94 11.79 6.75
CA ASN A 159 27.73 10.58 6.86
C ASN A 159 27.37 9.58 5.74
N SER A 160 28.06 8.46 5.66
CA SER A 160 27.79 7.39 4.70
C SER A 160 27.43 6.06 5.39
N ASP A 161 26.88 6.12 6.58
CA ASP A 161 26.38 4.96 7.29
C ASP A 161 24.95 4.64 6.77
N SER A 162 24.46 3.42 6.98
CA SER A 162 23.07 3.04 6.63
C SER A 162 22.32 2.65 7.90
N LYS A 163 21.00 2.76 7.88
CA LYS A 163 20.03 2.49 8.96
C LYS A 163 19.88 3.64 9.96
N ASP A 164 20.22 4.80 9.56
CA ASP A 164 20.02 6.04 10.29
C ASP A 164 19.18 7.07 9.52
N GLY A 165 18.74 6.66 8.32
CA GLY A 165 17.75 7.37 7.50
C GLY A 165 18.21 7.73 6.11
N CYS A 166 19.53 7.76 5.86
CA CYS A 166 20.11 7.97 4.55
C CYS A 166 21.12 6.85 4.26
N ASP A 167 20.98 6.13 3.15
CA ASP A 167 21.89 5.04 2.84
C ASP A 167 23.20 5.52 2.20
N THR A 168 24.16 4.59 2.01
CA THR A 168 25.47 4.88 1.42
C THR A 168 25.45 5.45 -0.01
N SER A 169 24.30 5.49 -0.65
CA SER A 169 24.05 6.01 -1.98
C SER A 169 23.17 7.25 -1.96
N CYS A 170 22.99 7.84 -0.80
CA CYS A 170 22.11 8.99 -0.55
C CYS A 170 20.66 8.80 -0.99
N HIS A 171 20.15 7.57 -0.82
CA HIS A 171 18.73 7.30 -0.91
C HIS A 171 18.09 7.31 0.47
N LEU A 172 16.90 7.90 0.54
CA LEU A 172 16.12 7.96 1.77
C LEU A 172 15.66 6.55 2.18
N GLU A 173 16.01 6.15 3.40
CA GLU A 173 15.63 4.84 3.92
C GLU A 173 14.15 4.80 4.36
N PRO A 174 13.45 3.65 4.19
CA PRO A 174 12.06 3.50 4.59
C PRO A 174 11.81 3.84 6.06
N GLY A 175 10.77 4.64 6.32
CA GLY A 175 10.39 5.07 7.67
C GLY A 175 11.23 6.21 8.22
N TYR A 176 11.94 6.95 7.37
CA TYR A 176 12.70 8.12 7.75
C TYR A 176 12.38 9.34 6.87
N LYS A 177 12.67 10.51 7.42
CA LYS A 177 12.67 11.81 6.73
C LYS A 177 13.94 12.55 7.05
N CYS A 178 14.52 13.24 6.07
CA CYS A 178 15.73 14.03 6.18
C CYS A 178 15.45 15.46 5.69
N PRO A 179 14.78 16.30 6.48
CA PRO A 179 14.29 17.61 6.04
C PRO A 179 15.40 18.65 5.83
N VAL A 180 16.59 18.40 6.32
CA VAL A 180 17.73 19.34 6.27
C VAL A 180 19.01 18.56 6.01
N ALA A 181 19.66 18.85 4.90
CA ALA A 181 20.96 18.26 4.59
C ALA A 181 22.01 18.53 5.69
N GLY A 182 22.86 17.54 5.95
CA GLY A 182 23.88 17.60 7.00
C GLY A 182 23.35 17.50 8.43
N GLN A 183 22.09 17.14 8.62
CA GLN A 183 21.49 16.86 9.91
C GLN A 183 21.01 15.42 9.97
N PRO A 184 21.10 14.77 11.14
CA PRO A 184 20.57 13.41 11.31
C PRO A 184 19.10 13.32 10.88
N CYS A 185 18.79 12.29 10.14
CA CYS A 185 17.41 11.98 9.74
C CYS A 185 16.55 11.61 10.95
N SER A 186 15.26 11.78 10.84
CA SER A 186 14.30 11.41 11.89
C SER A 186 13.31 10.39 11.36
N LYS A 187 12.78 9.54 12.26
CA LYS A 187 11.75 8.59 11.89
C LYS A 187 10.44 9.28 11.56
N THR A 188 9.75 8.77 10.55
CA THR A 188 8.36 9.12 10.26
C THR A 188 7.41 8.37 11.19
N THR A 189 6.18 8.83 11.29
CA THR A 189 5.13 8.19 12.11
C THR A 189 3.89 8.05 11.27
N CYS A 190 3.66 6.85 10.76
CA CYS A 190 2.42 6.55 10.04
C CYS A 190 1.20 6.70 10.94
N GLY A 191 0.13 7.31 10.42
CA GLY A 191 -1.12 7.54 11.12
C GLY A 191 -1.17 8.87 11.90
N ASP A 192 -0.24 9.78 11.70
CA ASP A 192 -0.26 11.11 12.34
C ASP A 192 -0.95 12.20 11.48
N GLY A 193 -1.26 11.86 10.24
CA GLY A 193 -1.95 12.72 9.27
C GLY A 193 -1.04 13.58 8.42
N VAL A 194 0.24 13.27 8.38
CA VAL A 194 1.23 13.97 7.58
C VAL A 194 2.05 12.95 6.79
N ALA A 195 1.78 12.82 5.51
CA ALA A 195 2.61 11.99 4.64
C ALA A 195 4.00 12.63 4.48
N GLU A 196 5.05 11.96 4.93
CA GLU A 196 6.40 12.48 4.97
C GLU A 196 7.46 11.40 4.70
N GLY A 197 8.63 11.82 4.23
CA GLY A 197 9.71 10.89 3.92
C GLY A 197 9.35 9.93 2.78
N THR A 198 9.41 8.62 3.05
CA THR A 198 9.06 7.56 2.10
C THR A 198 7.60 7.12 2.19
N GLU A 199 6.78 7.79 2.95
CA GLU A 199 5.37 7.45 3.07
C GLU A 199 4.63 7.75 1.77
N GLN A 200 3.89 6.78 1.27
CA GLN A 200 3.05 6.96 0.09
C GLN A 200 1.71 7.65 0.42
N CYS A 201 1.28 7.53 1.66
CA CYS A 201 0.03 8.08 2.20
C CYS A 201 0.09 8.18 3.71
N ASP A 202 -0.78 8.99 4.31
CA ASP A 202 -1.12 9.00 5.72
C ASP A 202 -2.56 9.50 5.89
N ASP A 203 -3.44 8.70 6.47
CA ASP A 203 -4.86 8.98 6.62
C ASP A 203 -5.30 9.19 8.08
N ARG A 204 -4.33 9.38 8.99
CA ARG A 204 -4.50 9.67 10.43
C ARG A 204 -4.96 8.50 11.27
N ASN A 205 -4.81 7.28 10.80
CA ASN A 205 -5.16 6.11 11.56
C ASN A 205 -4.27 4.92 11.20
N ASN A 206 -4.50 3.78 11.85
CA ASN A 206 -3.81 2.53 11.56
C ASN A 206 -4.80 1.43 11.12
N ASP A 207 -5.93 1.81 10.56
CA ASP A 207 -6.88 0.86 10.00
C ASP A 207 -6.38 0.29 8.67
N LEU A 208 -6.99 -0.81 8.24
CA LEU A 208 -6.74 -1.44 6.95
C LEU A 208 -7.99 -1.34 6.08
N GLY A 209 -7.82 -1.14 4.78
CA GLY A 209 -8.89 -1.15 3.77
C GLY A 209 -9.61 0.18 3.63
N ASP A 210 -9.02 1.28 4.04
CA ASP A 210 -9.55 2.63 3.92
C ASP A 210 -8.71 3.53 3.01
N GLY A 211 -7.60 3.00 2.49
CA GLY A 211 -6.78 3.63 1.46
C GLY A 211 -5.31 3.77 1.81
N CYS A 212 -4.94 3.57 3.06
CA CYS A 212 -3.56 3.62 3.52
C CYS A 212 -3.30 2.52 4.54
N THR A 213 -2.25 1.72 4.33
CA THR A 213 -1.86 0.72 5.32
C THR A 213 -1.21 1.38 6.53
N PRO A 214 -1.15 0.69 7.70
CA PRO A 214 -0.39 1.16 8.86
C PRO A 214 1.13 1.27 8.65
N GLN A 215 1.64 0.91 7.49
CA GLN A 215 3.02 1.13 7.04
C GLN A 215 3.12 2.29 6.05
N CYS A 216 2.06 3.09 5.93
CA CYS A 216 1.94 4.22 5.01
C CYS A 216 2.15 3.87 3.52
N MET A 217 1.71 2.68 3.16
CA MET A 217 1.64 2.23 1.77
C MET A 217 0.21 2.37 1.25
N ARG A 218 0.04 2.81 0.02
CA ARG A 218 -1.28 2.94 -0.59
C ARG A 218 -1.95 1.58 -0.76
N GLU A 219 -3.24 1.54 -0.51
CA GLU A 219 -4.08 0.35 -0.73
C GLU A 219 -4.90 0.49 -2.00
N PRO A 220 -5.15 -0.60 -2.74
CA PRO A 220 -6.09 -0.59 -3.85
C PRO A 220 -7.48 -0.13 -3.40
N ARG A 221 -8.08 0.80 -4.13
CA ARG A 221 -9.44 1.28 -3.84
C ARG A 221 -10.47 0.32 -4.39
N CYS A 222 -11.20 -0.33 -3.50
CA CYS A 222 -12.22 -1.30 -3.89
C CYS A 222 -13.62 -0.73 -3.69
N SER A 223 -14.41 -0.62 -4.76
CA SER A 223 -15.80 -0.21 -4.73
C SER A 223 -16.69 -1.21 -5.49
N ASN A 224 -17.83 -1.61 -4.91
CA ASN A 224 -18.80 -2.53 -5.52
C ASN A 224 -18.19 -3.84 -6.06
N GLY A 225 -17.12 -4.33 -5.43
CA GLY A 225 -16.45 -5.56 -5.82
C GLY A 225 -15.46 -5.42 -6.97
N VAL A 226 -15.04 -4.22 -7.29
CA VAL A 226 -13.97 -3.91 -8.23
C VAL A 226 -12.93 -3.08 -7.50
N CYS A 227 -11.69 -3.49 -7.57
CA CYS A 227 -10.56 -2.72 -7.06
C CYS A 227 -9.92 -1.95 -8.22
N GLU A 228 -9.67 -0.68 -8.00
CA GLU A 228 -8.95 0.21 -8.91
C GLU A 228 -7.54 0.41 -8.35
N SER A 229 -6.55 0.51 -9.21
CA SER A 229 -5.20 0.85 -8.81
C SER A 229 -5.10 2.33 -8.40
N VAL A 230 -4.09 2.64 -7.62
CA VAL A 230 -3.84 3.98 -7.11
C VAL A 230 -2.45 4.41 -7.54
N CYS A 231 -2.38 5.44 -8.34
CA CYS A 231 -1.13 5.96 -8.88
C CYS A 231 -0.05 6.15 -7.81
N GLY A 232 1.11 5.58 -8.05
CA GLY A 232 2.27 5.63 -7.19
C GLY A 232 2.29 4.57 -6.07
N ASP A 233 1.42 3.55 -6.14
CA ASP A 233 1.47 2.42 -5.20
C ASP A 233 2.41 1.29 -5.65
N GLY A 234 3.04 1.45 -6.81
CA GLY A 234 3.93 0.46 -7.41
C GLY A 234 3.21 -0.72 -8.03
N GLN A 235 1.91 -0.56 -8.35
CA GLN A 235 1.11 -1.67 -8.81
C GLN A 235 0.18 -1.31 -9.96
N LEU A 236 0.58 -1.67 -11.14
CA LEU A 236 -0.27 -1.55 -12.32
C LEU A 236 -1.26 -2.73 -12.38
N LEU A 237 -2.51 -2.50 -12.03
CA LEU A 237 -3.54 -3.54 -12.10
C LEU A 237 -3.87 -3.93 -13.55
N PRO A 238 -4.17 -5.22 -13.82
CA PRO A 238 -4.60 -5.66 -15.13
C PRO A 238 -5.85 -4.91 -15.57
N ASN A 239 -5.82 -4.36 -16.78
CA ASN A 239 -6.92 -3.59 -17.36
C ASN A 239 -7.26 -2.29 -16.62
N SER A 240 -6.32 -1.69 -15.91
CA SER A 240 -6.50 -0.33 -15.40
C SER A 240 -6.87 0.60 -16.54
N THR A 241 -7.89 1.43 -16.33
CA THR A 241 -8.32 2.47 -17.27
C THR A 241 -7.86 3.86 -16.83
N THR A 242 -7.32 3.95 -15.63
CA THR A 242 -6.86 5.19 -14.99
C THR A 242 -5.35 5.35 -15.09
N GLU A 243 -4.61 4.25 -15.12
CA GLU A 243 -3.16 4.24 -15.15
C GLU A 243 -2.63 3.59 -16.43
N GLN A 244 -1.67 4.23 -17.05
CA GLN A 244 -0.88 3.69 -18.16
C GLN A 244 0.43 3.08 -17.65
N CYS A 245 0.95 3.64 -16.56
CA CYS A 245 2.16 3.23 -15.88
C CYS A 245 1.99 3.39 -14.37
N ASP A 246 2.80 2.70 -13.60
CA ASP A 246 3.01 2.93 -12.17
C ASP A 246 4.42 2.44 -11.82
N ASP A 247 5.29 3.35 -11.40
CA ASP A 247 6.69 3.11 -11.06
C ASP A 247 6.94 3.13 -9.54
N GLY A 248 5.86 3.20 -8.75
CA GLY A 248 5.91 3.15 -7.29
C GLY A 248 6.06 4.51 -6.61
N ASN A 249 5.91 5.59 -7.38
CA ASN A 249 5.96 6.93 -6.83
C ASN A 249 5.04 7.90 -7.59
N THR A 250 4.96 9.15 -7.18
CA THR A 250 4.19 10.21 -7.85
C THR A 250 5.09 11.39 -8.23
N ARG A 251 6.34 11.12 -8.57
CA ARG A 251 7.25 12.13 -9.08
C ARG A 251 7.02 12.36 -10.58
N ALA A 252 7.55 13.42 -11.11
CA ALA A 252 7.63 13.67 -12.54
C ALA A 252 9.08 13.54 -12.99
N ASP A 253 9.28 13.39 -14.28
CA ASP A 253 10.59 13.29 -14.95
C ASP A 253 11.38 11.99 -14.63
N ASP A 254 10.66 10.91 -14.28
CA ASP A 254 11.23 9.56 -14.07
C ASP A 254 10.57 8.50 -14.98
N GLY A 255 9.66 8.91 -15.85
CA GLY A 255 9.02 8.11 -16.87
C GLY A 255 7.54 7.84 -16.66
N CYS A 256 7.06 7.99 -15.42
CA CYS A 256 5.65 7.88 -15.08
C CYS A 256 5.20 9.12 -14.32
N SER A 257 4.33 9.91 -14.90
CA SER A 257 3.89 11.18 -14.32
C SER A 257 3.12 10.99 -13.00
N PRO A 258 2.97 12.05 -12.17
CA PRO A 258 2.15 12.00 -10.95
C PRO A 258 0.69 11.59 -11.13
N THR A 259 0.23 11.48 -12.38
CA THR A 259 -1.10 11.02 -12.79
C THR A 259 -1.06 9.68 -13.52
N CYS A 260 0.06 8.95 -13.39
CA CYS A 260 0.30 7.64 -14.01
C CYS A 260 0.07 7.58 -15.51
N GLN A 261 0.60 8.57 -16.19
CA GLN A 261 0.68 8.61 -17.65
C GLN A 261 2.15 8.56 -18.06
N PHE A 262 2.46 7.87 -19.17
CA PHE A 262 3.83 7.84 -19.70
C PHE A 262 4.35 9.25 -19.99
N GLU A 263 5.58 9.51 -19.59
CA GLU A 263 6.26 10.76 -19.86
C GLU A 263 7.08 10.67 -21.15
N PRO A 264 7.10 11.74 -21.96
CA PRO A 264 7.96 11.81 -23.14
C PRO A 264 9.44 11.70 -22.75
N GLY A 265 10.25 11.07 -23.58
CA GLY A 265 11.69 10.92 -23.35
C GLY A 265 12.06 9.70 -22.50
N PHE A 266 11.11 8.80 -22.24
CA PHE A 266 11.37 7.56 -21.53
C PHE A 266 10.86 6.35 -22.32
N ALA A 267 11.59 5.24 -22.21
CA ALA A 267 11.14 3.93 -22.64
C ALA A 267 10.67 3.16 -21.39
N CYS A 268 9.38 2.92 -21.31
CA CYS A 268 8.79 2.23 -20.18
C CYS A 268 8.31 0.83 -20.55
N ALA A 269 8.54 -0.13 -19.69
CA ALA A 269 8.07 -1.49 -19.84
C ALA A 269 7.31 -1.95 -18.60
N VAL A 270 6.17 -2.63 -18.80
CA VAL A 270 5.47 -3.30 -17.71
C VAL A 270 6.21 -4.57 -17.35
N VAL A 271 6.72 -4.62 -16.15
CA VAL A 271 7.47 -5.74 -15.58
C VAL A 271 6.56 -6.53 -14.63
N VAL A 272 6.61 -7.84 -14.72
CA VAL A 272 5.95 -8.73 -13.76
C VAL A 272 7.00 -9.22 -12.77
N SER A 273 6.95 -8.74 -11.55
CA SER A 273 7.87 -9.19 -10.52
C SER A 273 7.67 -10.68 -10.20
N PRO A 274 8.73 -11.42 -9.94
CA PRO A 274 8.63 -12.79 -9.49
C PRO A 274 7.89 -12.83 -8.15
N ARG A 275 7.17 -13.93 -7.91
CA ARG A 275 6.52 -14.14 -6.61
C ARG A 275 7.57 -14.13 -5.49
N PRO A 276 7.40 -13.37 -4.43
CA PRO A 276 8.35 -13.31 -3.33
C PRO A 276 8.46 -14.65 -2.61
N ASP A 277 9.60 -14.92 -2.01
CA ASP A 277 9.78 -16.10 -1.14
C ASP A 277 9.11 -15.91 0.23
N LEU A 278 8.84 -14.67 0.59
CA LEU A 278 8.16 -14.28 1.82
C LEU A 278 7.08 -13.25 1.49
N LEU A 279 5.83 -13.59 1.74
CA LEU A 279 4.72 -12.64 1.69
C LEU A 279 4.57 -12.02 3.07
N THR A 280 4.78 -10.72 3.17
CA THR A 280 4.62 -9.97 4.41
C THR A 280 3.32 -9.16 4.33
N LEU A 281 2.39 -9.43 5.24
CA LEU A 281 1.12 -8.70 5.33
C LEU A 281 1.10 -7.86 6.60
N PRO A 282 0.53 -6.65 6.57
CA PRO A 282 0.22 -5.92 7.80
C PRO A 282 -0.84 -6.68 8.59
N ILE A 283 -0.65 -6.70 9.91
CA ILE A 283 -1.65 -7.20 10.85
C ILE A 283 -1.86 -6.16 11.95
N VAL A 284 -3.10 -5.76 12.12
CA VAL A 284 -3.52 -4.80 13.14
C VAL A 284 -4.17 -5.55 14.28
N TYR A 285 -3.60 -5.38 15.46
CA TYR A 285 -4.16 -5.91 16.70
C TYR A 285 -4.89 -4.82 17.44
N ARG A 286 -6.00 -5.21 18.08
CA ARG A 286 -6.65 -4.41 19.12
C ARG A 286 -6.58 -5.19 20.42
N ASP A 287 -5.79 -4.67 21.35
CA ASP A 287 -5.53 -5.24 22.66
C ASP A 287 -6.56 -4.73 23.66
N PHE A 288 -7.21 -5.63 24.35
CA PHE A 288 -8.26 -5.34 25.31
C PHE A 288 -7.84 -5.67 26.73
N ARG A 289 -8.58 -5.14 27.69
CA ARG A 289 -8.55 -5.61 29.06
C ARG A 289 -9.73 -6.57 29.27
N GLY A 290 -9.49 -7.73 29.84
CA GLY A 290 -10.52 -8.73 30.09
C GLY A 290 -11.63 -8.22 31.02
N TYR A 291 -12.83 -8.79 30.93
CA TYR A 291 -14.02 -8.33 31.64
C TYR A 291 -13.87 -8.30 33.17
N ASP A 292 -12.98 -9.13 33.74
CA ASP A 292 -12.70 -9.21 35.15
C ASP A 292 -11.77 -8.10 35.67
N VAL A 293 -11.12 -7.36 34.76
CA VAL A 293 -10.26 -6.24 35.13
C VAL A 293 -11.11 -5.04 35.55
N PRO A 294 -10.99 -4.56 36.79
CA PRO A 294 -11.78 -3.46 37.28
C PRO A 294 -11.41 -2.13 36.61
N ALA A 295 -12.31 -1.15 36.67
CA ALA A 295 -12.00 0.22 36.31
C ALA A 295 -10.85 0.75 37.18
N SER A 296 -9.84 1.35 36.54
CA SER A 296 -8.64 1.86 37.23
C SER A 296 -8.05 3.06 36.51
N ARG A 297 -7.40 3.97 37.22
CA ARG A 297 -6.63 5.09 36.65
C ARG A 297 -7.34 5.88 35.54
N GLY A 298 -8.67 6.02 35.62
CA GLY A 298 -9.49 6.71 34.62
C GLY A 298 -9.90 5.82 33.43
N LEU A 299 -9.46 4.56 33.39
CA LEU A 299 -9.91 3.58 32.40
C LEU A 299 -11.23 2.93 32.83
N PRO A 300 -12.15 2.61 31.91
CA PRO A 300 -13.37 1.87 32.19
C PRO A 300 -13.03 0.44 32.69
N ARG A 301 -14.02 -0.32 33.13
CA ARG A 301 -13.86 -1.76 33.32
C ARG A 301 -13.44 -2.43 32.01
N GLY A 302 -12.73 -3.56 32.09
CA GLY A 302 -12.36 -4.35 30.93
C GLY A 302 -13.55 -4.80 30.09
N HIS A 303 -13.28 -5.17 28.85
CA HIS A 303 -14.30 -5.41 27.84
C HIS A 303 -15.10 -6.67 28.11
N ILE A 304 -16.44 -6.57 28.06
CA ILE A 304 -17.34 -7.63 28.52
C ILE A 304 -17.28 -8.92 27.70
N ASP A 305 -16.90 -8.85 26.43
CA ASP A 305 -16.85 -10.02 25.55
C ASP A 305 -15.52 -10.80 25.66
N PHE A 306 -14.52 -10.29 26.41
CA PHE A 306 -13.22 -10.93 26.58
C PHE A 306 -13.17 -11.62 27.95
N GLU A 307 -12.80 -12.91 27.98
CA GLU A 307 -12.78 -13.77 29.17
C GLU A 307 -14.16 -14.02 29.82
N ASN A 308 -15.26 -13.89 29.10
CA ASN A 308 -16.61 -13.94 29.67
C ASN A 308 -17.60 -14.83 28.89
N GLY A 309 -17.17 -15.61 27.94
CA GLY A 309 -18.04 -16.48 27.14
C GLY A 309 -17.36 -17.78 26.79
N ASN A 310 -18.14 -18.81 26.49
CA ASN A 310 -17.63 -20.08 25.97
C ASN A 310 -18.69 -20.77 25.13
N GLY A 311 -18.31 -21.28 23.97
CA GLY A 311 -19.16 -22.04 23.06
C GLY A 311 -19.00 -21.61 21.61
N SER A 312 -18.97 -22.58 20.70
CA SER A 312 -19.00 -22.30 19.26
C SER A 312 -20.31 -21.64 18.86
N GLU A 313 -20.25 -20.56 18.11
CA GLU A 313 -21.42 -19.79 17.71
C GLU A 313 -21.25 -19.17 16.34
N MET A 314 -21.79 -19.81 15.31
CA MET A 314 -21.83 -19.23 13.97
C MET A 314 -22.90 -18.13 13.86
N GLY A 315 -22.75 -17.25 12.88
CA GLY A 315 -23.70 -16.17 12.60
C GLY A 315 -23.66 -15.03 13.60
N ILE A 316 -22.53 -14.81 14.26
CA ILE A 316 -22.27 -13.59 15.03
C ILE A 316 -22.17 -12.39 14.10
N VAL A 317 -21.61 -12.59 12.91
CA VAL A 317 -21.43 -11.54 11.90
C VAL A 317 -22.39 -11.70 10.73
N ALA A 318 -22.71 -10.57 10.10
CA ALA A 318 -23.53 -10.53 8.88
C ALA A 318 -22.74 -11.07 7.67
N ALA A 319 -23.48 -11.36 6.59
CA ALA A 319 -22.90 -11.87 5.35
C ALA A 319 -22.02 -10.87 4.59
N THR A 320 -22.02 -9.59 4.96
CA THR A 320 -21.24 -8.54 4.31
C THR A 320 -20.64 -7.60 5.36
N LEU A 321 -19.49 -7.04 5.03
CA LEU A 321 -18.87 -5.97 5.79
C LEU A 321 -19.66 -4.66 5.67
N ASP A 322 -19.49 -3.76 6.64
CA ASP A 322 -20.03 -2.40 6.59
C ASP A 322 -19.25 -1.48 5.62
N ALA A 323 -19.62 -0.20 5.56
CA ALA A 323 -18.97 0.77 4.67
C ALA A 323 -17.47 0.94 4.97
N GLN A 324 -17.08 0.81 6.24
CA GLN A 324 -15.69 0.91 6.70
C GLN A 324 -14.91 -0.41 6.56
N GLY A 325 -15.50 -1.45 5.96
CA GLY A 325 -14.85 -2.75 5.81
C GLY A 325 -14.75 -3.55 7.11
N LYS A 326 -15.59 -3.29 8.10
CA LYS A 326 -15.58 -4.01 9.39
C LYS A 326 -16.76 -4.98 9.50
N PRO A 327 -16.66 -6.06 10.29
CA PRO A 327 -17.75 -6.99 10.52
C PRO A 327 -18.96 -6.32 11.15
N VAL A 328 -20.15 -6.71 10.71
CA VAL A 328 -21.42 -6.21 11.23
C VAL A 328 -22.03 -7.24 12.16
N TYR A 329 -22.40 -6.84 13.37
CA TYR A 329 -23.06 -7.72 14.34
C TYR A 329 -24.45 -8.18 13.85
N ALA A 330 -24.68 -9.48 13.81
CA ALA A 330 -25.90 -10.09 13.27
C ALA A 330 -26.84 -10.67 14.34
N LYS A 331 -26.46 -10.66 15.61
CA LYS A 331 -27.28 -11.19 16.73
C LYS A 331 -28.12 -10.11 17.43
N GLU A 332 -28.39 -8.99 16.79
CA GLU A 332 -29.22 -7.92 17.37
C GLU A 332 -30.61 -8.45 17.74
N GLY A 333 -31.01 -8.26 19.01
CA GLY A 333 -32.30 -8.76 19.49
C GLY A 333 -32.43 -10.27 19.65
N VAL A 334 -31.33 -11.02 19.44
CA VAL A 334 -31.25 -12.47 19.61
C VAL A 334 -30.24 -12.80 20.70
N SER A 335 -30.49 -13.85 21.50
CA SER A 335 -29.53 -14.30 22.50
C SER A 335 -28.26 -14.84 21.80
N SER A 336 -27.10 -14.42 22.30
CA SER A 336 -25.79 -14.94 21.91
C SER A 336 -25.19 -15.68 23.10
N LEU A 337 -24.39 -16.71 22.79
CA LEU A 337 -23.70 -17.50 23.82
C LEU A 337 -22.43 -16.79 24.31
N THR A 338 -21.80 -16.03 23.42
CA THR A 338 -20.43 -15.54 23.62
C THR A 338 -20.28 -14.04 23.45
N THR A 339 -21.34 -13.31 23.05
CA THR A 339 -21.30 -11.87 22.84
C THR A 339 -22.42 -11.15 23.61
N HIS A 340 -22.17 -9.90 23.99
CA HIS A 340 -23.08 -9.09 24.82
C HIS A 340 -23.74 -7.93 24.03
N GLY A 341 -23.94 -8.13 22.72
CA GLY A 341 -24.68 -7.23 21.86
C GLY A 341 -23.83 -6.32 21.01
N ARG A 342 -24.49 -5.59 20.10
CA ARG A 342 -23.88 -4.75 19.09
C ARG A 342 -22.87 -3.74 19.66
N ALA A 343 -23.25 -3.05 20.72
CA ALA A 343 -22.41 -1.98 21.29
C ALA A 343 -21.06 -2.48 21.80
N ALA A 344 -21.00 -3.72 22.29
CA ALA A 344 -19.75 -4.37 22.68
C ALA A 344 -18.99 -4.88 21.45
N PHE A 345 -19.66 -5.60 20.54
CA PHE A 345 -19.06 -6.16 19.34
C PHE A 345 -18.47 -5.09 18.41
N ASP A 346 -19.14 -3.95 18.25
CA ASP A 346 -18.68 -2.85 17.37
C ASP A 346 -17.32 -2.26 17.80
N GLN A 347 -16.83 -2.58 19.01
CA GLN A 347 -15.52 -2.16 19.51
C GLN A 347 -14.39 -3.13 19.15
N TRP A 348 -14.69 -4.33 18.67
CA TRP A 348 -13.70 -5.39 18.48
C TRP A 348 -12.65 -5.06 17.42
N PHE A 349 -13.08 -4.43 16.33
CA PHE A 349 -12.22 -4.14 15.18
C PHE A 349 -12.16 -2.64 14.83
N ARG A 350 -12.40 -1.80 15.82
CA ARG A 350 -12.32 -0.34 15.72
C ARG A 350 -11.54 0.23 16.89
N ASP A 351 -10.85 1.32 16.64
CA ASP A 351 -10.09 2.02 17.67
C ASP A 351 -11.05 2.75 18.61
N VAL A 352 -11.03 2.38 19.88
CA VAL A 352 -11.88 2.99 20.91
C VAL A 352 -11.02 3.45 22.08
N PRO A 353 -10.77 4.76 22.22
CA PRO A 353 -9.92 5.31 23.25
C PRO A 353 -10.30 4.82 24.65
N GLY A 354 -9.33 4.29 25.38
CA GLY A 354 -9.49 3.77 26.74
C GLY A 354 -10.12 2.37 26.84
N VAL A 355 -10.63 1.81 25.74
CA VAL A 355 -11.18 0.45 25.67
C VAL A 355 -10.15 -0.51 25.10
N ASN A 356 -9.56 -0.18 23.96
CA ASN A 356 -8.52 -0.96 23.32
C ASN A 356 -7.29 -0.12 23.00
N GLN A 357 -6.20 -0.80 22.68
CA GLN A 357 -4.99 -0.21 22.11
C GLN A 357 -4.70 -0.85 20.78
N THR A 358 -4.40 -0.03 19.78
CA THR A 358 -4.05 -0.48 18.45
C THR A 358 -2.54 -0.71 18.34
N LEU A 359 -2.16 -1.89 17.89
CA LEU A 359 -0.77 -2.27 17.66
C LEU A 359 -0.63 -2.86 16.25
N VAL A 360 0.39 -2.42 15.56
CA VAL A 360 0.68 -2.88 14.19
C VAL A 360 1.89 -3.80 14.22
N LYS A 361 1.78 -4.94 13.56
CA LYS A 361 2.88 -5.89 13.34
C LYS A 361 2.83 -6.43 11.91
N SER A 362 3.72 -7.34 11.58
CA SER A 362 3.77 -8.02 10.29
C SER A 362 3.47 -9.51 10.44
N LEU A 363 2.63 -10.03 9.57
CA LEU A 363 2.37 -11.44 9.41
C LEU A 363 3.22 -11.95 8.24
N ASN A 364 4.19 -12.80 8.54
CA ASN A 364 5.15 -13.29 7.56
C ASN A 364 4.76 -14.70 7.08
N LEU A 365 4.38 -14.82 5.82
CA LEU A 365 3.99 -16.08 5.20
C LEU A 365 5.11 -16.54 4.26
N PRO A 366 5.98 -17.46 4.66
CA PRO A 366 6.95 -18.05 3.74
C PRO A 366 6.25 -18.82 2.62
N ARG A 367 6.87 -18.79 1.44
CA ARG A 367 6.41 -19.57 0.29
C ARG A 367 6.66 -21.06 0.53
N GLY A 368 5.61 -21.85 0.45
CA GLY A 368 5.65 -23.30 0.49
C GLY A 368 5.90 -23.91 -0.90
N SER A 369 5.52 -25.14 -1.07
CA SER A 369 5.60 -25.82 -2.37
C SER A 369 4.58 -25.23 -3.36
N GLY A 370 5.01 -24.98 -4.60
CA GLY A 370 4.12 -24.48 -5.64
C GLY A 370 3.77 -23.00 -5.50
N ALA A 371 2.49 -22.69 -5.38
CA ALA A 371 1.94 -21.34 -5.33
C ALA A 371 1.35 -20.98 -3.96
N SER A 372 1.70 -21.72 -2.91
CA SER A 372 1.13 -21.51 -1.59
C SER A 372 2.01 -20.64 -0.71
N TYR A 373 1.37 -19.86 0.15
CA TYR A 373 1.97 -19.13 1.25
C TYR A 373 1.32 -19.58 2.55
N GLN A 374 2.11 -19.77 3.59
CA GLN A 374 1.59 -20.27 4.86
C GLN A 374 2.21 -19.54 6.05
N PHE A 375 1.35 -19.07 6.94
CA PHE A 375 1.71 -18.72 8.30
C PHE A 375 1.21 -19.82 9.25
N ASP A 376 2.06 -20.28 10.15
CA ASP A 376 1.74 -21.36 11.10
C ASP A 376 2.26 -21.01 12.50
N ALA A 377 1.34 -20.65 13.37
CA ALA A 377 1.61 -20.39 14.77
C ALA A 377 0.67 -21.23 15.67
N PRO A 378 1.10 -22.44 16.05
CA PRO A 378 0.31 -23.30 16.96
C PRO A 378 0.21 -22.72 18.37
N ALA A 379 0.99 -21.70 18.70
CA ALA A 379 0.88 -20.87 19.90
C ALA A 379 0.98 -19.41 19.47
N PHE A 380 -0.16 -18.73 19.39
CA PHE A 380 -0.29 -17.39 18.86
C PHE A 380 -0.60 -16.37 19.95
N PHE A 381 0.44 -15.79 20.53
CA PHE A 381 0.37 -14.82 21.63
C PHE A 381 1.20 -13.58 21.31
N PRO A 382 0.80 -12.80 20.32
CA PRO A 382 1.61 -11.68 19.83
C PRO A 382 1.72 -10.50 20.78
N LEU A 383 0.89 -10.43 21.84
CA LEU A 383 0.76 -9.29 22.73
C LEU A 383 1.12 -9.57 24.19
N ASP A 384 1.84 -10.64 24.48
CA ASP A 384 2.25 -10.99 25.85
C ASP A 384 3.11 -9.92 26.53
N ASP A 385 3.81 -9.09 25.76
CA ASP A 385 4.73 -8.06 26.24
C ASP A 385 4.38 -6.65 25.72
N ALA A 386 3.17 -6.48 25.16
CA ALA A 386 2.76 -5.26 24.49
C ALA A 386 1.42 -4.72 25.03
N GLY A 387 0.97 -3.57 24.52
CA GLY A 387 -0.33 -3.00 24.79
C GLY A 387 -0.62 -2.79 26.29
N TRP A 388 -1.81 -3.18 26.72
CA TRP A 388 -2.21 -3.07 28.12
C TRP A 388 -1.38 -3.92 29.07
N VAL A 389 -0.81 -5.04 28.61
CA VAL A 389 0.11 -5.86 29.42
C VAL A 389 1.38 -5.06 29.73
N ALA A 390 1.99 -4.43 28.74
CA ALA A 390 3.19 -3.61 28.95
C ALA A 390 2.95 -2.42 29.88
N LEU A 391 1.72 -1.89 29.92
CA LEU A 391 1.32 -0.80 30.81
C LEU A 391 0.92 -1.30 32.22
N GLY A 392 0.85 -2.62 32.42
CA GLY A 392 0.41 -3.22 33.71
C GLY A 392 -1.08 -3.04 33.97
N GLU A 393 -1.90 -2.83 32.95
CA GLU A 393 -3.36 -2.64 33.02
C GLU A 393 -4.14 -3.90 32.62
N GLU A 394 -3.51 -4.88 31.96
CA GLU A 394 -4.04 -6.20 31.67
C GLU A 394 -3.12 -7.25 32.32
N PRO A 395 -3.62 -8.14 33.18
CA PRO A 395 -2.83 -9.23 33.73
C PRO A 395 -2.66 -10.35 32.70
N LEU A 396 -1.48 -10.93 32.62
CA LEU A 396 -1.31 -12.21 31.94
C LEU A 396 -2.04 -13.32 32.72
N ARG A 397 -2.74 -14.19 32.00
CA ARG A 397 -3.51 -15.29 32.57
C ARG A 397 -2.84 -16.63 32.33
N ALA A 398 -3.04 -17.58 33.24
CA ALA A 398 -2.55 -18.93 33.07
C ALA A 398 -3.23 -19.60 31.87
N ASP A 399 -2.43 -20.11 30.94
CA ASP A 399 -2.93 -20.91 29.83
C ASP A 399 -3.54 -22.22 30.37
N GLY A 400 -4.84 -22.45 30.13
CA GLY A 400 -5.54 -23.63 30.57
C GLY A 400 -4.95 -24.94 30.04
N SER A 401 -4.29 -24.91 28.89
CA SER A 401 -3.55 -26.04 28.32
C SER A 401 -2.15 -26.23 28.95
N SER A 402 -1.57 -25.16 29.49
CA SER A 402 -0.25 -25.11 30.10
C SER A 402 -0.21 -24.15 31.30
N PRO A 403 -0.79 -24.51 32.47
CA PRO A 403 -1.05 -23.56 33.56
C PRO A 403 0.18 -22.85 34.16
N SER A 404 1.37 -23.31 33.85
CA SER A 404 2.62 -22.65 34.26
C SER A 404 3.06 -21.52 33.31
N VAL A 405 2.39 -21.39 32.16
CA VAL A 405 2.67 -20.36 31.15
C VAL A 405 1.60 -19.27 31.27
N LEU A 406 2.04 -18.03 31.29
CA LEU A 406 1.15 -16.87 31.35
C LEU A 406 1.09 -16.19 30.00
N ARG A 407 -0.10 -15.84 29.54
CA ARG A 407 -0.39 -15.29 28.21
C ARG A 407 -1.40 -14.15 28.25
N ASN A 408 -1.43 -13.36 27.19
CA ASN A 408 -2.52 -12.44 26.89
C ASN A 408 -3.55 -13.13 26.00
N PHE A 409 -4.81 -13.19 26.44
CA PHE A 409 -5.95 -13.78 25.74
C PHE A 409 -7.04 -12.76 25.40
N SER A 410 -6.71 -11.47 25.40
CA SER A 410 -7.71 -10.41 25.27
C SER A 410 -7.37 -9.53 24.08
N PHE A 411 -7.42 -10.06 22.85
CA PHE A 411 -7.11 -9.28 21.66
C PHE A 411 -7.90 -9.71 20.42
N THR A 412 -7.98 -8.81 19.45
CA THR A 412 -8.41 -9.12 18.10
C THR A 412 -7.29 -8.86 17.11
N SER A 413 -7.40 -9.46 15.94
CA SER A 413 -6.49 -9.22 14.83
C SER A 413 -7.23 -9.05 13.51
N GLU A 414 -6.69 -8.19 12.64
CA GLU A 414 -7.18 -7.94 11.30
C GLU A 414 -6.00 -7.94 10.33
N THR A 415 -6.09 -8.71 9.24
CA THR A 415 -5.13 -8.66 8.14
C THR A 415 -5.86 -8.65 6.81
N ARG A 416 -5.27 -7.96 5.82
CA ARG A 416 -5.84 -7.82 4.47
C ARG A 416 -4.83 -8.20 3.41
N TYR A 417 -5.36 -8.70 2.29
CA TYR A 417 -4.58 -9.07 1.13
C TYR A 417 -5.41 -8.85 -0.13
N TRP A 418 -4.83 -8.27 -1.14
CA TRP A 418 -5.47 -8.12 -2.46
C TRP A 418 -4.90 -9.15 -3.42
N PHE A 419 -5.74 -9.77 -4.22
CA PHE A 419 -5.31 -10.82 -5.15
C PHE A 419 -6.06 -10.75 -6.47
N GLU A 420 -5.39 -11.18 -7.54
CA GLU A 420 -6.02 -11.41 -8.85
C GLU A 420 -6.70 -12.79 -8.83
N TYR A 421 -8.01 -12.82 -9.04
CA TYR A 421 -8.75 -14.08 -9.08
C TYR A 421 -8.49 -14.85 -10.39
N LYS A 422 -7.91 -16.03 -10.29
CA LYS A 422 -7.54 -16.95 -11.40
C LYS A 422 -8.34 -18.24 -11.43
N GLY A 423 -9.23 -18.45 -10.45
CA GLY A 423 -10.11 -19.60 -10.36
C GLY A 423 -9.49 -20.88 -9.79
N ASN A 424 -8.33 -20.79 -9.21
CA ASN A 424 -7.62 -21.91 -8.57
C ASN A 424 -7.25 -21.65 -7.10
N GLU A 425 -7.74 -20.55 -6.55
CA GLU A 425 -7.43 -20.15 -5.19
C GLU A 425 -8.19 -20.99 -4.18
N VAL A 426 -7.46 -21.44 -3.15
CA VAL A 426 -8.00 -22.10 -1.96
C VAL A 426 -7.41 -21.44 -0.74
N LEU A 427 -8.29 -20.92 0.12
CA LEU A 427 -7.90 -20.43 1.43
C LEU A 427 -8.26 -21.47 2.48
N THR A 428 -7.34 -21.74 3.39
CA THR A 428 -7.59 -22.53 4.58
C THR A 428 -7.13 -21.75 5.81
N PHE A 429 -7.99 -21.68 6.81
CA PHE A 429 -7.67 -21.14 8.12
C PHE A 429 -7.93 -22.18 9.18
N SER A 430 -7.01 -22.32 10.13
CA SER A 430 -7.21 -23.07 11.37
C SER A 430 -6.82 -22.19 12.55
N GLY A 431 -7.67 -22.09 13.54
CA GLY A 431 -7.39 -21.27 14.72
C GLY A 431 -8.52 -21.31 15.74
N ASP A 432 -8.33 -20.56 16.78
CA ASP A 432 -9.19 -20.28 17.92
C ASP A 432 -9.10 -18.78 18.28
N ASP A 433 -10.03 -18.09 18.88
CA ASP A 433 -11.45 -18.48 19.07
C ASP A 433 -12.30 -18.14 17.83
N ASP A 434 -12.75 -16.89 17.69
CA ASP A 434 -13.53 -16.46 16.54
C ASP A 434 -12.66 -16.20 15.34
N VAL A 435 -13.06 -16.69 14.17
CA VAL A 435 -12.46 -16.33 12.90
C VAL A 435 -13.51 -16.11 11.82
N TRP A 436 -13.41 -14.98 11.14
CA TRP A 436 -14.21 -14.67 9.97
C TRP A 436 -13.32 -14.28 8.79
N VAL A 437 -13.55 -14.93 7.67
CA VAL A 437 -12.89 -14.57 6.41
C VAL A 437 -13.89 -13.97 5.46
N PHE A 438 -13.61 -12.77 4.98
CA PHE A 438 -14.39 -12.12 3.94
C PHE A 438 -13.56 -12.03 2.66
N ILE A 439 -14.22 -12.28 1.53
CA ILE A 439 -13.64 -12.11 0.20
C ILE A 439 -14.60 -11.24 -0.60
N ASN A 440 -14.08 -10.19 -1.22
CA ASN A 440 -14.91 -9.20 -1.90
C ASN A 440 -16.04 -8.68 -0.98
N ARG A 441 -15.69 -8.38 0.29
CA ARG A 441 -16.60 -7.91 1.36
C ARG A 441 -17.73 -8.89 1.72
N ARG A 442 -17.67 -10.15 1.28
CA ARG A 442 -18.67 -11.20 1.53
C ARG A 442 -18.11 -12.34 2.37
N LEU A 443 -18.87 -12.78 3.34
CA LEU A 443 -18.47 -13.84 4.26
C LEU A 443 -18.21 -15.16 3.51
N ALA A 444 -16.97 -15.62 3.60
CA ALA A 444 -16.50 -16.84 2.97
C ALA A 444 -16.32 -17.98 3.97
N ILE A 445 -15.83 -17.68 5.18
CA ILE A 445 -15.64 -18.62 6.29
C ILE A 445 -16.21 -17.98 7.56
N ASP A 446 -16.96 -18.75 8.33
CA ASP A 446 -17.51 -18.39 9.64
C ASP A 446 -17.13 -19.47 10.66
N LEU A 447 -16.20 -19.14 11.53
CA LEU A 447 -15.77 -19.94 12.68
C LEU A 447 -15.94 -19.06 13.92
N GLY A 448 -17.20 -18.64 14.18
CA GLY A 448 -17.47 -17.75 15.30
C GLY A 448 -17.67 -18.49 16.61
N GLY A 449 -17.43 -17.76 17.69
CA GLY A 449 -17.56 -18.21 19.07
C GLY A 449 -16.25 -18.62 19.71
N VAL A 450 -16.32 -18.87 21.00
CA VAL A 450 -15.18 -19.30 21.83
C VAL A 450 -15.04 -20.83 21.77
N HIS A 451 -14.04 -21.31 21.08
CA HIS A 451 -13.85 -22.75 20.83
C HIS A 451 -12.37 -23.10 20.64
N GLY A 452 -12.01 -24.37 20.81
CA GLY A 452 -10.67 -24.83 20.45
C GLY A 452 -10.44 -24.80 18.94
N SER A 453 -9.18 -24.94 18.53
CA SER A 453 -8.76 -24.79 17.14
C SER A 453 -9.67 -25.53 16.16
N THR A 454 -10.25 -24.80 15.25
CA THR A 454 -11.20 -25.26 14.23
C THR A 454 -10.73 -24.82 12.84
N THR A 455 -10.97 -25.70 11.85
CA THR A 455 -10.51 -25.45 10.47
C THR A 455 -11.68 -25.11 9.56
N GLY A 456 -11.54 -24.01 8.83
CA GLY A 456 -12.41 -23.63 7.73
C GLY A 456 -11.61 -23.53 6.42
N SER A 457 -12.24 -23.93 5.30
CA SER A 457 -11.61 -23.80 3.99
C SER A 457 -12.63 -23.35 2.95
N VAL A 458 -12.17 -22.53 2.02
CA VAL A 458 -12.98 -22.07 0.88
C VAL A 458 -12.21 -22.23 -0.41
N ASN A 459 -12.82 -22.96 -1.36
CA ASN A 459 -12.38 -22.99 -2.75
C ASN A 459 -13.12 -21.89 -3.50
N LEU A 460 -12.38 -20.90 -4.02
CA LEU A 460 -12.98 -19.71 -4.61
C LEU A 460 -13.74 -20.01 -5.90
N SER A 461 -13.29 -20.97 -6.72
CA SER A 461 -14.01 -21.32 -7.94
C SER A 461 -15.40 -21.90 -7.66
N ALA A 462 -15.55 -22.65 -6.58
CA ALA A 462 -16.85 -23.20 -6.16
C ALA A 462 -17.79 -22.13 -5.57
N ARG A 463 -17.26 -21.00 -5.12
CA ARG A 463 -18.00 -19.92 -4.48
C ARG A 463 -17.99 -18.61 -5.28
N ALA A 464 -17.38 -18.59 -6.48
CA ALA A 464 -17.17 -17.38 -7.29
C ALA A 464 -18.43 -16.55 -7.49
N SER A 465 -19.55 -17.17 -7.88
CA SER A 465 -20.82 -16.47 -8.06
C SER A 465 -21.36 -15.87 -6.75
N ALA A 466 -21.28 -16.60 -5.64
CA ALA A 466 -21.74 -16.12 -4.34
C ALA A 466 -20.87 -14.98 -3.80
N LEU A 467 -19.57 -15.02 -4.07
CA LEU A 467 -18.61 -14.00 -3.68
C LEU A 467 -18.52 -12.86 -4.70
N GLY A 468 -19.16 -12.97 -5.86
CA GLY A 468 -19.16 -11.95 -6.90
C GLY A 468 -17.82 -11.83 -7.63
N LEU A 469 -17.09 -12.95 -7.81
CA LEU A 469 -15.76 -12.98 -8.42
C LEU A 469 -15.86 -13.21 -9.93
N THR A 470 -15.05 -12.46 -10.67
CA THR A 470 -14.88 -12.60 -12.13
C THR A 470 -13.39 -12.82 -12.42
N MET A 471 -13.08 -13.71 -13.34
CA MET A 471 -11.71 -14.03 -13.74
C MET A 471 -10.91 -12.78 -14.12
N GLY A 472 -9.70 -12.64 -13.57
CA GLY A 472 -8.82 -11.49 -13.80
C GLY A 472 -9.19 -10.24 -13.00
N GLY A 473 -10.26 -10.26 -12.21
CA GLY A 473 -10.60 -9.18 -11.29
C GLY A 473 -9.72 -9.22 -10.04
N ILE A 474 -9.44 -8.05 -9.49
CA ILE A 474 -8.72 -7.88 -8.23
C ILE A 474 -9.74 -7.80 -7.10
N TYR A 475 -9.49 -8.54 -6.04
CA TYR A 475 -10.41 -8.62 -4.90
C TYR A 475 -9.66 -8.59 -3.59
N GLU A 476 -10.30 -7.98 -2.60
CA GLU A 476 -9.86 -7.96 -1.22
C GLU A 476 -10.20 -9.28 -0.52
N LEU A 477 -9.24 -9.77 0.26
CA LEU A 477 -9.39 -10.82 1.24
C LEU A 477 -9.12 -10.22 2.62
N VAL A 478 -10.00 -10.44 3.58
CA VAL A 478 -9.84 -9.96 4.95
C VAL A 478 -10.02 -11.14 5.91
N VAL A 479 -9.11 -11.26 6.87
CA VAL A 479 -9.22 -12.20 7.98
C VAL A 479 -9.36 -11.39 9.27
N PHE A 480 -10.45 -11.60 9.98
CA PHE A 480 -10.71 -11.14 11.33
C PHE A 480 -10.61 -12.31 12.29
N GLN A 481 -9.86 -12.14 13.37
CA GLN A 481 -9.73 -13.14 14.44
C GLN A 481 -9.87 -12.44 15.79
N ALA A 482 -10.49 -13.12 16.75
CA ALA A 482 -10.53 -12.68 18.13
C ALA A 482 -10.08 -13.82 19.05
N GLU A 483 -9.16 -13.51 19.95
CA GLU A 483 -8.74 -14.37 21.06
C GLU A 483 -9.40 -13.86 22.33
N ARG A 484 -10.23 -14.70 22.95
CA ARG A 484 -11.11 -14.28 24.04
C ARG A 484 -11.18 -15.21 25.25
N HIS A 485 -10.42 -16.31 25.24
CA HIS A 485 -10.51 -17.31 26.30
C HIS A 485 -9.17 -17.97 26.62
N THR A 486 -8.87 -18.20 27.88
CA THR A 486 -7.61 -18.67 28.43
C THR A 486 -7.27 -20.16 28.18
N ILE A 487 -7.60 -20.70 27.00
CA ILE A 487 -7.22 -22.07 26.63
C ILE A 487 -6.64 -22.10 25.23
N ALA A 488 -5.31 -22.08 25.15
CA ALA A 488 -4.56 -22.08 23.92
C ALA A 488 -4.91 -20.88 23.02
N SER A 489 -4.10 -20.62 22.05
CA SER A 489 -4.36 -19.70 20.92
C SER A 489 -3.56 -20.20 19.74
N SER A 490 -4.18 -20.33 18.59
CA SER A 490 -3.51 -20.76 17.36
C SER A 490 -3.96 -19.94 16.16
N TYR A 491 -3.06 -19.76 15.22
CA TYR A 491 -3.32 -19.03 13.98
C TYR A 491 -2.56 -19.70 12.84
N GLN A 492 -3.28 -20.35 11.95
CA GLN A 492 -2.71 -20.94 10.73
C GLN A 492 -3.48 -20.43 9.53
N LEU A 493 -2.81 -19.72 8.64
CA LEU A 493 -3.35 -19.20 7.39
C LEU A 493 -2.59 -19.81 6.23
N THR A 494 -3.30 -20.46 5.33
CA THR A 494 -2.76 -20.97 4.06
C THR A 494 -3.48 -20.34 2.89
N LEU A 495 -2.70 -19.71 2.01
CA LEU A 495 -3.14 -19.10 0.76
C LEU A 495 -2.56 -19.91 -0.40
N ASP A 496 -3.34 -20.81 -0.99
CA ASP A 496 -2.91 -21.62 -2.13
C ASP A 496 -3.49 -21.06 -3.44
N GLY A 497 -2.61 -20.89 -4.43
CA GLY A 497 -2.98 -20.29 -5.71
C GLY A 497 -3.12 -18.76 -5.72
N PHE A 498 -3.14 -18.14 -4.58
CA PHE A 498 -3.24 -16.67 -4.48
C PHE A 498 -2.02 -16.01 -5.08
N SER A 499 -2.25 -14.97 -5.86
CA SER A 499 -1.19 -14.15 -6.43
C SER A 499 -1.61 -12.69 -6.38
N TYR A 500 -0.72 -11.88 -5.85
CA TYR A 500 -0.81 -10.44 -5.98
C TYR A 500 -0.43 -10.06 -7.42
N PRO A 501 -1.10 -9.11 -8.06
CA PRO A 501 -0.68 -8.61 -9.36
C PRO A 501 0.59 -7.77 -9.18
N LEU A 502 1.74 -8.45 -9.23
CA LEU A 502 3.06 -7.81 -9.10
C LEU A 502 3.48 -7.23 -10.47
N ARG A 503 2.69 -6.31 -10.98
CA ARG A 503 3.03 -5.55 -12.19
C ARG A 503 3.39 -4.14 -11.78
N HIS A 504 4.53 -3.65 -12.22
CA HIS A 504 4.96 -2.27 -12.10
C HIS A 504 5.57 -1.83 -13.41
N THR A 505 5.83 -0.56 -13.53
CA THR A 505 6.49 -0.02 -14.71
C THR A 505 7.94 0.29 -14.37
N GLU A 506 8.85 -0.20 -15.19
CA GLU A 506 10.25 0.24 -15.16
C GLU A 506 10.47 1.15 -16.36
N CYS A 507 10.96 2.35 -16.11
CA CYS A 507 11.25 3.35 -17.13
C CYS A 507 12.75 3.60 -17.20
N ALA A 508 13.26 3.72 -18.40
CA ALA A 508 14.62 4.16 -18.66
C ALA A 508 14.57 5.44 -19.51
N ARG A 509 15.39 6.40 -19.17
CA ARG A 509 15.50 7.64 -19.97
C ARG A 509 16.09 7.27 -21.33
N LEU A 510 15.46 7.72 -22.40
CA LEU A 510 15.92 7.48 -23.76
C LEU A 510 17.08 8.42 -24.10
N CYS A 511 16.85 9.71 -23.96
CA CYS A 511 17.85 10.73 -24.27
C CYS A 511 19.00 10.73 -23.25
N GLY A 512 20.24 10.80 -23.73
CA GLY A 512 21.43 10.89 -22.91
C GLY A 512 22.03 9.53 -22.47
N ASN A 513 21.61 8.44 -23.12
CA ASN A 513 22.13 7.08 -22.83
C ASN A 513 23.28 6.64 -23.77
N HIS A 514 23.77 7.51 -24.67
CA HIS A 514 24.76 7.26 -25.72
C HIS A 514 24.29 6.34 -26.85
N VAL A 515 22.99 6.09 -26.99
CA VAL A 515 22.40 5.28 -28.06
C VAL A 515 21.29 6.08 -28.71
N VAL A 516 21.38 6.36 -30.00
CA VAL A 516 20.27 7.00 -30.72
C VAL A 516 19.12 6.00 -30.84
N ASP A 517 18.11 6.14 -30.02
CA ASP A 517 16.95 5.27 -29.97
C ASP A 517 15.85 5.68 -30.97
N VAL A 518 14.80 4.86 -31.09
CA VAL A 518 13.71 5.13 -32.02
C VAL A 518 12.93 6.36 -31.58
N GLY A 519 13.00 7.42 -32.37
CA GLY A 519 12.33 8.69 -32.08
C GLY A 519 13.29 9.80 -31.70
N GLU A 520 14.57 9.51 -31.59
CA GLU A 520 15.64 10.47 -31.36
C GLU A 520 16.31 10.89 -32.69
N GLU A 521 16.72 12.14 -32.78
CA GLU A 521 17.49 12.66 -33.88
C GLU A 521 19.01 12.62 -33.60
N CYS A 522 19.38 12.64 -32.31
CA CYS A 522 20.73 12.56 -31.79
C CYS A 522 20.71 12.04 -30.37
N ASP A 523 21.83 11.57 -29.86
CA ASP A 523 22.12 11.29 -28.46
C ASP A 523 23.63 11.50 -28.23
N ASP A 524 23.97 12.45 -27.39
CA ASP A 524 25.36 12.80 -27.06
C ASP A 524 25.78 12.30 -25.67
N GLY A 525 24.88 11.54 -25.00
CA GLY A 525 25.15 10.93 -23.71
C GLY A 525 24.80 11.80 -22.52
N ASN A 526 24.05 12.88 -22.74
CA ASN A 526 23.55 13.72 -21.68
C ASN A 526 22.19 14.35 -22.06
N THR A 527 21.55 15.06 -21.16
CA THR A 527 20.27 15.75 -21.38
C THR A 527 20.41 17.26 -21.36
N GLN A 528 21.59 17.76 -21.67
CA GLN A 528 21.82 19.19 -21.75
C GLN A 528 21.60 19.68 -23.20
N GLY A 529 21.36 20.93 -23.37
CA GLY A 529 21.23 21.55 -24.69
C GLY A 529 22.37 22.53 -24.96
N ASN A 530 22.58 22.89 -26.21
CA ASN A 530 23.63 23.75 -26.74
C ASN A 530 25.00 23.06 -26.94
N ASP A 531 25.03 21.75 -27.03
CA ASP A 531 26.22 20.93 -27.27
C ASP A 531 26.07 20.03 -28.51
N GLY A 532 24.98 20.22 -29.27
CA GLY A 532 24.69 19.54 -30.52
C GLY A 532 23.46 18.65 -30.47
N CYS A 533 23.05 18.24 -29.27
CA CYS A 533 21.83 17.49 -29.02
C CYS A 533 21.02 18.16 -27.91
N SER A 534 19.75 18.41 -28.12
CA SER A 534 18.89 19.01 -27.10
C SER A 534 18.57 17.99 -25.97
N ALA A 535 18.09 18.49 -24.82
CA ALA A 535 17.61 17.67 -23.74
C ALA A 535 16.50 16.67 -24.10
N THR A 536 15.92 16.82 -25.29
CA THR A 536 14.89 15.93 -25.85
C THR A 536 15.39 15.14 -27.07
N CYS A 537 16.71 15.03 -27.23
CA CYS A 537 17.38 14.30 -28.30
C CYS A 537 16.96 14.73 -29.71
N THR A 538 16.80 16.03 -29.94
CA THR A 538 16.62 16.64 -31.22
C THR A 538 17.88 17.42 -31.61
N LEU A 539 18.30 17.32 -32.88
CA LEU A 539 19.47 18.06 -33.37
C LEU A 539 19.31 19.54 -33.14
N GLU A 540 20.26 20.15 -32.48
CA GLU A 540 20.35 21.60 -32.36
C GLU A 540 21.00 22.17 -33.61
N LEU A 541 20.28 23.06 -34.26
CA LEU A 541 20.79 23.77 -35.45
C LEU A 541 21.52 25.00 -34.95
N ASP A 542 22.81 25.14 -35.31
CA ASP A 542 23.64 26.33 -35.10
C ASP A 542 22.99 27.64 -35.56
#